data_b1f95983b8fbbc0acf052885f82e6860
#
_entry.id   b1f95983b8fbbc0acf052885f82e6860
#
_cell.length_a   1.000
_cell.length_b   1.000
_cell.length_c   1.000
_cell.angle_alpha   90.00
_cell.angle_beta   90.00
_cell.angle_gamma   90.00
#
_symmetry.space_group_name_H-M   'P 1'
#
loop_
_entity.id
_entity.type
_entity.pdbx_description
1 polymer ?
#
loop_
_entity_poly.entity_id
_entity_poly.type
_entity_poly.pdbx_seq_one_letter_code
_entity_poly.pdbx_strand_id
1 'polypeptide(L)'
;MKIFSGAKTLSPSAARNCLLMNLFATPGLGSLMGGKIIAGLGQLFLFLIGFVFITFWFIKTMKEYYSLMGEDIPIHTSYGRYFLAGFLFAAASWLWSLLTSIRLVQQAKVPEPAQPGTSPPKLR
;
A
#
# COMPACT_ATOMS: atom_id res chain seq x y z
N MET A 1 -21.08 -10.50 0.87
CA MET A 1 -19.99 -9.48 0.85
C MET A 1 -19.77 -9.03 -0.60
N LYS A 2 -20.19 -7.82 -0.92
CA LYS A 2 -20.14 -7.33 -2.30
C LYS A 2 -18.82 -6.59 -2.57
N ILE A 3 -17.72 -7.32 -2.54
CA ILE A 3 -16.37 -6.76 -2.83
C ILE A 3 -16.27 -6.28 -4.28
N PHE A 4 -17.09 -6.82 -5.17
CA PHE A 4 -17.04 -6.58 -6.62
C PHE A 4 -18.07 -5.57 -7.15
N SER A 5 -18.95 -5.05 -6.32
CA SER A 5 -19.85 -3.97 -6.77
C SER A 5 -19.10 -2.64 -6.73
N GLY A 6 -18.47 -2.29 -7.85
CA GLY A 6 -17.54 -1.18 -7.98
C GLY A 6 -18.15 0.20 -7.97
N ALA A 7 -19.24 0.47 -7.24
CA ALA A 7 -19.88 1.78 -7.26
C ALA A 7 -20.39 2.27 -5.90
N LYS A 8 -20.09 1.60 -4.81
CA LYS A 8 -20.42 2.16 -3.50
C LYS A 8 -19.36 3.17 -3.08
N THR A 9 -19.76 4.43 -3.06
CA THR A 9 -19.02 5.47 -2.38
C THR A 9 -18.83 5.08 -0.91
N LEU A 10 -17.60 4.96 -0.49
CA LEU A 10 -17.25 4.68 0.89
C LEU A 10 -17.68 5.86 1.78
N SER A 11 -18.13 5.57 2.98
CA SER A 11 -18.30 6.60 3.98
C SER A 11 -16.96 7.30 4.28
N PRO A 12 -16.95 8.58 4.69
CA PRO A 12 -15.71 9.30 5.00
C PRO A 12 -14.86 8.61 6.07
N SER A 13 -15.49 7.96 7.05
CA SER A 13 -14.81 7.20 8.08
C SER A 13 -14.13 5.93 7.53
N ALA A 14 -14.83 5.20 6.67
CA ALA A 14 -14.28 4.01 6.02
C ALA A 14 -13.10 4.37 5.09
N ALA A 15 -13.20 5.46 4.33
CA ALA A 15 -12.13 5.94 3.47
C ALA A 15 -10.88 6.34 4.27
N ARG A 16 -11.05 6.98 5.43
CA ARG A 16 -9.93 7.29 6.33
C ARG A 16 -9.29 6.03 6.92
N ASN A 17 -10.09 5.04 7.27
CA ASN A 17 -9.57 3.75 7.75
C ASN A 17 -8.74 3.06 6.65
N CYS A 18 -9.19 3.08 5.39
CA CYS A 18 -8.42 2.57 4.26
C CYS A 18 -7.08 3.32 4.08
N LEU A 19 -7.09 4.64 4.25
CA LEU A 19 -5.87 5.45 4.22
C LEU A 19 -4.89 5.04 5.33
N LEU A 20 -5.37 4.91 6.56
CA LEU A 20 -4.57 4.50 7.70
C LEU A 20 -4.01 3.08 7.52
N MET A 21 -4.80 2.15 7.01
CA MET A 21 -4.35 0.80 6.69
C MET A 21 -3.24 0.80 5.64
N ASN A 22 -3.37 1.60 4.59
CA ASN A 22 -2.33 1.73 3.58
C ASN A 22 -1.06 2.39 4.11
N LEU A 23 -1.19 3.30 5.07
CA LEU A 23 -0.07 4.06 5.61
C LEU A 23 0.73 3.25 6.65
N PHE A 24 0.03 2.55 7.56
CA PHE A 24 0.65 1.91 8.72
C PHE A 24 0.79 0.39 8.61
N ALA A 25 -0.07 -0.28 7.86
CA ALA A 25 0.01 -1.73 7.71
C ALA A 25 0.81 -2.13 6.47
N THR A 26 0.13 -2.35 5.38
CA THR A 26 0.75 -2.75 4.11
C THR A 26 0.15 -1.95 2.97
N PRO A 27 0.99 -1.37 2.10
CA PRO A 27 0.48 -0.70 0.91
C PRO A 27 -0.31 -1.69 0.04
N GLY A 28 -1.48 -1.27 -0.38
CA GLY A 28 -2.40 -2.09 -1.17
C GLY A 28 -3.55 -2.69 -0.38
N LEU A 29 -3.38 -3.01 0.90
CA LEU A 29 -4.44 -3.63 1.72
C LEU A 29 -5.64 -2.69 1.90
N GLY A 30 -5.40 -1.42 2.21
CA GLY A 30 -6.46 -0.42 2.31
C GLY A 30 -7.16 -0.17 0.98
N SER A 31 -6.44 -0.24 -0.15
CA SER A 31 -7.03 -0.12 -1.48
C SER A 31 -7.94 -1.31 -1.80
N LEU A 32 -7.56 -2.53 -1.39
CA LEU A 32 -8.42 -3.72 -1.49
C LEU A 32 -9.70 -3.56 -0.67
N MET A 33 -9.58 -3.10 0.56
CA MET A 33 -10.75 -2.85 1.43
C MET A 33 -11.63 -1.73 0.89
N GLY A 34 -11.05 -0.76 0.22
CA GLY A 34 -11.76 0.32 -0.47
C GLY A 34 -12.46 -0.09 -1.78
N GLY A 35 -12.38 -1.36 -2.17
CA GLY A 35 -13.01 -1.89 -3.38
C GLY A 35 -12.18 -1.71 -4.66
N LYS A 36 -10.97 -1.15 -4.58
CA LYS A 36 -10.05 -1.00 -5.72
C LYS A 36 -9.11 -2.21 -5.81
N ILE A 37 -9.65 -3.34 -6.23
CA ILE A 37 -8.97 -4.64 -6.22
C ILE A 37 -7.75 -4.64 -7.11
N ILE A 38 -7.84 -4.14 -8.34
CA ILE A 38 -6.73 -4.13 -9.30
C ILE A 38 -5.59 -3.25 -8.79
N ALA A 39 -5.90 -2.05 -8.32
CA ALA A 39 -4.90 -1.16 -7.75
C ALA A 39 -4.26 -1.75 -6.47
N GLY A 40 -5.08 -2.31 -5.59
CA GLY A 40 -4.61 -2.93 -4.35
C GLY A 40 -3.71 -4.13 -4.59
N LEU A 41 -4.07 -5.02 -5.51
CA LEU A 41 -3.24 -6.16 -5.90
C LEU A 41 -1.93 -5.73 -6.56
N GLY A 42 -1.98 -4.74 -7.44
CA GLY A 42 -0.78 -4.20 -8.08
C GLY A 42 0.19 -3.59 -7.05
N GLN A 43 -0.32 -2.83 -6.11
CA GLN A 43 0.46 -2.23 -5.03
C GLN A 43 1.08 -3.30 -4.12
N LEU A 44 0.28 -4.30 -3.73
CA LEU A 44 0.74 -5.40 -2.90
C LEU A 44 1.83 -6.22 -3.59
N PHE A 45 1.65 -6.51 -4.87
CA PHE A 45 2.63 -7.23 -5.68
C PHE A 45 3.95 -6.46 -5.78
N LEU A 46 3.88 -5.17 -6.05
CA LEU A 46 5.05 -4.29 -6.12
C LEU A 46 5.79 -4.22 -4.78
N PHE A 47 5.03 -4.13 -3.69
CA PHE A 47 5.57 -4.15 -2.33
C PHE A 47 6.28 -5.49 -2.01
N LEU A 48 5.68 -6.62 -2.40
CA LEU A 48 6.27 -7.94 -2.20
C LEU A 48 7.59 -8.10 -2.97
N ILE A 49 7.65 -7.62 -4.21
CA ILE A 49 8.91 -7.59 -4.98
C ILE A 49 9.98 -6.81 -4.21
N GLY A 50 9.66 -5.60 -3.77
CA GLY A 50 10.58 -4.77 -2.98
C GLY A 50 11.02 -5.47 -1.69
N PHE A 51 10.09 -6.11 -1.00
CA PHE A 51 10.37 -6.86 0.22
C PHE A 51 11.32 -8.04 -0.02
N VAL A 52 11.12 -8.79 -1.11
CA VAL A 52 12.02 -9.89 -1.48
C VAL A 52 13.44 -9.39 -1.73
N PHE A 53 13.61 -8.28 -2.46
CA PHE A 53 14.93 -7.69 -2.71
C PHE A 53 15.62 -7.23 -1.41
N ILE A 54 14.89 -6.58 -0.51
CA ILE A 54 15.42 -6.14 0.78
C ILE A 54 15.80 -7.35 1.64
N THR A 55 14.96 -8.38 1.68
CA THR A 55 15.23 -9.61 2.42
C THR A 55 16.48 -10.32 1.87
N PHE A 56 16.59 -10.42 0.55
CA PHE A 56 17.78 -11.00 -0.10
C PHE A 56 19.04 -10.22 0.24
N TRP A 57 19.00 -8.91 0.15
CA TRP A 57 20.10 -8.05 0.57
C TRP A 57 20.47 -8.28 2.03
N PHE A 58 19.49 -8.31 2.92
CA PHE A 58 19.70 -8.51 4.35
C PHE A 58 20.38 -9.86 4.64
N ILE A 59 19.87 -10.95 4.05
CA ILE A 59 20.45 -12.29 4.23
C ILE A 59 21.90 -12.32 3.75
N LYS A 60 22.18 -11.75 2.58
CA LYS A 60 23.54 -11.71 2.03
C LYS A 60 24.50 -10.89 2.90
N THR A 61 24.05 -9.72 3.34
CA THR A 61 24.83 -8.85 4.22
C THR A 61 25.09 -9.51 5.58
N MET A 62 24.11 -10.19 6.15
CA MET A 62 24.28 -10.90 7.41
C MET A 62 25.25 -12.07 7.28
N LYS A 63 25.16 -12.86 6.21
CA LYS A 63 26.12 -13.94 5.95
C LYS A 63 27.54 -13.44 5.81
N GLU A 64 27.75 -12.33 5.10
CA GLU A 64 29.06 -11.70 4.97
C GLU A 64 29.55 -11.18 6.32
N TYR A 65 28.70 -10.52 7.08
CA TYR A 65 29.05 -10.03 8.42
C TYR A 65 29.49 -11.17 9.37
N TYR A 66 28.76 -12.29 9.38
CA TYR A 66 29.13 -13.44 10.20
C TYR A 66 30.42 -14.14 9.72
N SER A 67 30.69 -14.16 8.42
CA SER A 67 31.96 -14.72 7.89
C SER A 67 33.16 -13.86 8.28
N LEU A 68 33.00 -12.55 8.36
CA LEU A 68 34.05 -11.63 8.80
C LEU A 68 34.39 -11.73 10.28
N MET A 69 33.47 -12.19 11.11
CA MET A 69 33.76 -12.44 12.54
C MET A 69 34.68 -13.64 12.75
N GLY A 70 34.86 -14.49 11.75
CA GLY A 70 35.71 -15.69 11.80
C GLY A 70 37.01 -15.60 11.03
N GLU A 71 37.16 -14.71 10.06
CA GLU A 71 38.33 -14.58 9.20
C GLU A 71 38.51 -13.14 8.69
N ASP A 72 39.75 -12.67 8.57
CA ASP A 72 40.11 -11.36 8.00
C ASP A 72 39.93 -11.34 6.47
N ILE A 73 38.71 -11.46 6.00
CA ILE A 73 38.39 -11.39 4.57
C ILE A 73 37.90 -9.97 4.23
N PRO A 74 38.51 -9.29 3.25
CA PRO A 74 38.08 -7.96 2.84
C PRO A 74 36.66 -8.01 2.24
N ILE A 75 35.79 -7.09 2.67
CA ILE A 75 34.43 -6.91 2.16
C ILE A 75 34.51 -6.45 0.71
N HIS A 76 34.28 -7.34 -0.24
CA HIS A 76 34.37 -7.02 -1.67
C HIS A 76 33.04 -6.86 -2.39
N THR A 77 31.91 -7.15 -1.75
CA THR A 77 30.65 -7.23 -2.49
C THR A 77 29.66 -6.17 -2.01
N SER A 78 29.45 -5.19 -2.86
CA SER A 78 28.40 -4.18 -2.63
C SER A 78 27.03 -4.74 -3.02
N TYR A 79 26.33 -5.31 -2.05
CA TYR A 79 24.91 -5.69 -2.22
C TYR A 79 23.96 -4.50 -2.11
N GLY A 80 24.47 -3.28 -1.92
CA GLY A 80 23.68 -2.08 -1.77
C GLY A 80 22.71 -1.80 -2.92
N ARG A 81 23.05 -2.25 -4.14
CA ARG A 81 22.16 -2.15 -5.31
C ARG A 81 20.86 -2.93 -5.13
N TYR A 82 20.87 -4.06 -4.46
CA TYR A 82 19.67 -4.85 -4.18
C TYR A 82 18.80 -4.17 -3.13
N PHE A 83 19.41 -3.59 -2.12
CA PHE A 83 18.71 -2.75 -1.15
C PHE A 83 18.06 -1.54 -1.82
N LEU A 84 18.82 -0.82 -2.65
CA LEU A 84 18.32 0.34 -3.37
C LEU A 84 17.15 -0.03 -4.30
N ALA A 85 17.28 -1.11 -5.06
CA ALA A 85 16.20 -1.61 -5.92
C ALA A 85 14.96 -1.96 -5.10
N GLY A 86 15.11 -2.71 -4.02
CA GLY A 86 14.00 -3.07 -3.13
C GLY A 86 13.35 -1.86 -2.49
N PHE A 87 14.14 -0.89 -2.05
CA PHE A 87 13.65 0.36 -1.49
C PHE A 87 12.85 1.17 -2.51
N LEU A 88 13.33 1.27 -3.76
CA LEU A 88 12.63 1.97 -4.83
C LEU A 88 11.28 1.31 -5.16
N PHE A 89 11.23 -0.01 -5.24
CA PHE A 89 9.98 -0.73 -5.43
C PHE A 89 8.99 -0.53 -4.29
N ALA A 90 9.47 -0.61 -3.05
CA ALA A 90 8.64 -0.38 -1.87
C ALA A 90 8.13 1.06 -1.82
N ALA A 91 8.99 2.05 -2.09
CA ALA A 91 8.62 3.47 -2.12
C ALA A 91 7.61 3.76 -3.23
N ALA A 92 7.79 3.20 -4.44
CA ALA A 92 6.85 3.34 -5.54
C ALA A 92 5.48 2.74 -5.19
N SER A 93 5.45 1.56 -4.57
CA SER A 93 4.22 0.94 -4.06
C SER A 93 3.53 1.84 -3.04
N TRP A 94 4.29 2.41 -2.13
CA TRP A 94 3.77 3.26 -1.06
C TRP A 94 3.20 4.57 -1.60
N LEU A 95 3.91 5.24 -2.51
CA LEU A 95 3.43 6.46 -3.17
C LEU A 95 2.14 6.19 -3.96
N TRP A 96 2.09 5.09 -4.70
CA TRP A 96 0.88 4.69 -5.42
C TRP A 96 -0.28 4.43 -4.45
N SER A 97 -0.02 3.74 -3.36
CA SER A 97 -1.00 3.47 -2.30
C SER A 97 -1.54 4.75 -1.68
N LEU A 98 -0.67 5.73 -1.38
CA LEU A 98 -1.06 7.04 -0.88
C LEU A 98 -1.95 7.80 -1.86
N LEU A 99 -1.56 7.87 -3.14
CA LEU A 99 -2.35 8.54 -4.18
C LEU A 99 -3.74 7.91 -4.33
N THR A 100 -3.81 6.58 -4.32
CA THR A 100 -5.09 5.85 -4.37
C THR A 100 -5.95 6.16 -3.16
N SER A 101 -5.37 6.16 -1.97
CA SER A 101 -6.06 6.44 -0.71
C SER A 101 -6.57 7.88 -0.63
N ILE A 102 -5.78 8.85 -1.09
CA ILE A 102 -6.19 10.26 -1.16
C ILE A 102 -7.39 10.41 -2.10
N ARG A 103 -7.37 9.75 -3.25
CA ARG A 103 -8.50 9.75 -4.19
C ARG A 103 -9.76 9.14 -3.56
N LEU A 104 -9.63 8.05 -2.81
CA LEU A 104 -10.75 7.45 -2.07
C LEU A 104 -11.35 8.41 -1.06
N VAL A 105 -10.51 9.12 -0.30
CA VAL A 105 -10.98 10.12 0.68
C VAL A 105 -11.65 11.29 -0.01
N GLN A 106 -11.13 11.77 -1.13
CA GLN A 106 -11.74 12.85 -1.91
C GLN A 106 -13.11 12.45 -2.48
N GLN A 107 -13.21 11.24 -3.02
CA GLN A 107 -14.48 10.71 -3.54
C GLN A 107 -15.54 10.54 -2.43
N ALA A 108 -15.14 10.13 -1.24
CA ALA A 108 -16.02 9.98 -0.11
C ALA A 108 -16.56 11.33 0.44
N LYS A 109 -15.90 12.45 0.15
CA LYS A 109 -16.33 13.79 0.53
C LYS A 109 -17.33 14.41 -0.44
N VAL A 110 -17.49 13.86 -1.63
CA VAL A 110 -18.47 14.35 -2.61
C VAL A 110 -19.86 13.91 -2.14
N PRO A 111 -20.78 14.83 -1.86
CA PRO A 111 -22.15 14.47 -1.49
C PRO A 111 -22.79 13.72 -2.65
N GLU A 112 -23.44 12.62 -2.34
CA GLU A 112 -24.20 11.85 -3.31
C GLU A 112 -25.29 12.75 -3.91
N PRO A 113 -25.42 12.85 -5.24
CA PRO A 113 -26.48 13.63 -5.84
C PRO A 113 -27.81 13.10 -5.32
N ALA A 114 -28.65 14.01 -4.83
CA ALA A 114 -29.97 13.69 -4.28
C ALA A 114 -30.71 12.77 -5.26
N GLN A 115 -31.08 11.59 -4.80
CA GLN A 115 -31.84 10.67 -5.64
C GLN A 115 -33.19 11.32 -5.97
N PRO A 116 -33.57 11.38 -7.25
CA PRO A 116 -34.86 11.93 -7.62
C PRO A 116 -35.99 11.10 -6.95
N GLY A 117 -36.72 11.67 -6.02
CA GLY A 117 -37.82 11.02 -5.34
C GLY A 117 -37.77 10.91 -3.83
N THR A 118 -36.63 11.16 -3.20
CA THR A 118 -36.56 11.27 -1.73
C THR A 118 -36.69 12.73 -1.30
N SER A 119 -37.89 13.18 -1.10
CA SER A 119 -38.13 14.44 -0.40
C SER A 119 -37.68 14.28 1.07
N PRO A 120 -36.94 15.26 1.63
CA PRO A 120 -36.58 15.21 3.04
C PRO A 120 -37.87 15.14 3.90
N PRO A 121 -37.83 14.37 5.01
CA PRO A 121 -39.00 14.31 5.90
C PRO A 121 -39.33 15.72 6.38
N LYS A 122 -40.57 16.13 6.15
CA LYS A 122 -41.07 17.39 6.69
C LYS A 122 -41.05 17.27 8.21
N LEU A 123 -40.12 17.96 8.83
CA LEU A 123 -40.14 18.17 10.26
C LEU A 123 -41.39 18.98 10.60
N ARG A 124 -42.34 18.37 11.29
CA ARG A 124 -43.45 19.05 11.92
C ARG A 124 -43.04 19.56 13.29
#